data_ff419aeddab41c612bee7084b98c9e63
#
_entry.id   ff419aeddab41c612bee7084b98c9e63
#
_cell.length_a   1.000
_cell.length_b   1.000
_cell.length_c   1.000
_cell.angle_alpha   90.00
_cell.angle_beta   90.00
_cell.angle_gamma   90.00
#
_symmetry.space_group_name_H-M   'P 1'
#
loop_
_entity.id
_entity.type
_entity.pdbx_description
1 polymer ?
#
loop_
_entity_poly.entity_id
_entity_poly.type
_entity_poly.pdbx_seq_one_letter_code
_entity_poly.pdbx_strand_id
1 'polypeptide(L)'
;MRYDKAFDIHLYVGYNSEGYKIILIIKRGFTMRIGFGCDHAAIDLKNELLAYMESKGYECVDYGTNYDENGEIIKCDYPAKGEEVGRAVVAGDVDYGVLMCGTGIGISIAANKVPGVIAAVCSEPYSAKLTKQHNNANIIAFGARVVGVELAKMILDEFFAAEFEGGRHQRRVDMIREIEKR
;
A
#
# COMPACT_ATOMS: atom_id res chain seq x y z
N MET A 1 -2.06 17.25 8.00
CA MET A 1 -1.38 16.62 9.14
C MET A 1 0.00 16.23 8.64
N ARG A 2 1.07 16.87 9.13
CA ARG A 2 2.44 16.53 8.75
C ARG A 2 2.77 15.20 9.42
N TYR A 3 3.04 14.18 8.65
CA TYR A 3 3.74 13.01 9.16
C TYR A 3 5.21 13.41 9.29
N ASP A 4 5.59 13.91 10.47
CA ASP A 4 6.99 13.91 10.86
C ASP A 4 7.39 12.42 10.95
N LYS A 5 8.25 12.00 10.02
CA LYS A 5 8.90 10.69 10.07
C LYS A 5 9.76 10.68 11.34
N ALA A 6 9.18 10.27 12.45
CA ALA A 6 9.91 10.05 13.69
C ALA A 6 10.81 8.83 13.47
N PHE A 7 12.11 9.07 13.35
CA PHE A 7 13.10 8.00 13.40
C PHE A 7 13.19 7.53 14.84
N ASP A 8 12.82 6.28 15.10
CA ASP A 8 13.10 5.65 16.38
C ASP A 8 14.62 5.41 16.46
N ILE A 9 15.31 6.25 17.22
CA ILE A 9 16.76 6.16 17.41
C ILE A 9 16.99 5.33 18.67
N HIS A 10 17.38 4.07 18.49
CA HIS A 10 17.85 3.25 19.61
C HIS A 10 19.36 3.45 19.79
N LEU A 11 19.73 3.99 20.95
CA LEU A 11 21.11 4.14 21.37
C LEU A 11 21.54 2.87 22.13
N TYR A 12 22.43 2.07 21.54
CA TYR A 12 23.10 1.00 22.24
C TYR A 12 24.48 1.48 22.67
N VAL A 13 24.76 1.40 23.95
CA VAL A 13 26.07 1.71 24.52
C VAL A 13 26.81 0.39 24.76
N GLY A 14 27.91 0.20 24.06
CA GLY A 14 28.84 -0.90 24.27
C GLY A 14 30.24 -0.37 24.58
N TYR A 15 31.10 -1.23 25.12
CA TYR A 15 32.52 -0.95 25.33
C TYR A 15 33.33 -1.95 24.50
N ASN A 16 34.40 -1.48 23.85
CA ASN A 16 35.32 -2.39 23.18
C ASN A 16 36.28 -3.04 24.19
N SER A 17 37.13 -3.96 23.73
CA SER A 17 38.12 -4.66 24.55
C SER A 17 39.17 -3.76 25.24
N GLU A 18 39.26 -2.51 24.80
CA GLU A 18 40.18 -1.48 25.35
C GLU A 18 39.45 -0.51 26.30
N GLY A 19 38.13 -0.74 26.57
CA GLY A 19 37.35 0.05 27.50
C GLY A 19 36.78 1.34 26.94
N TYR A 20 36.89 1.57 25.62
CA TYR A 20 36.30 2.74 24.97
C TYR A 20 34.82 2.56 24.74
N LYS A 21 34.06 3.64 25.01
CA LYS A 21 32.62 3.69 24.83
C LYS A 21 32.28 3.73 23.32
N ILE A 22 31.62 2.69 22.82
CA ILE A 22 31.07 2.64 21.46
C ILE A 22 29.57 2.98 21.55
N ILE A 23 29.15 4.01 20.83
CA ILE A 23 27.72 4.35 20.69
C ILE A 23 27.30 3.84 19.32
N LEU A 24 26.57 2.74 19.29
CA LEU A 24 25.90 2.25 18.08
C LEU A 24 24.56 2.97 17.95
N ILE A 25 24.44 3.86 16.98
CA ILE A 25 23.19 4.50 16.62
C ILE A 25 22.48 3.59 15.59
N ILE A 26 21.58 2.74 16.04
CA ILE A 26 20.71 1.98 15.14
C ILE A 26 19.51 2.87 14.81
N LYS A 27 19.50 3.46 13.63
CA LYS A 27 18.30 4.06 13.07
C LYS A 27 17.40 2.91 12.63
N ARG A 28 16.40 2.54 13.40
CA ARG A 28 15.27 1.79 12.85
C ARG A 28 14.53 2.75 11.94
N GLY A 29 14.74 2.61 10.63
CA GLY A 29 13.87 3.25 9.65
C GLY A 29 12.45 2.77 9.90
N PHE A 30 11.48 3.69 9.88
CA PHE A 30 10.06 3.34 9.87
C PHE A 30 9.82 2.45 8.65
N THR A 31 9.59 1.16 8.87
CA THR A 31 9.28 0.23 7.80
C THR A 31 7.84 0.51 7.39
N MET A 32 7.63 0.96 6.16
CA MET A 32 6.30 1.22 5.62
C MET A 32 5.52 -0.10 5.56
N ARG A 33 4.29 -0.10 6.10
CA ARG A 33 3.37 -1.23 6.09
C ARG A 33 2.38 -1.11 4.94
N ILE A 34 2.22 -2.18 4.16
CA ILE A 34 1.36 -2.22 2.97
C ILE A 34 0.35 -3.34 3.12
N GLY A 35 -0.94 -2.99 3.09
CA GLY A 35 -2.04 -3.96 3.09
C GLY A 35 -2.34 -4.46 1.67
N PHE A 36 -2.29 -5.77 1.45
CA PHE A 36 -2.62 -6.40 0.17
C PHE A 36 -4.00 -7.03 0.24
N GLY A 37 -4.92 -6.64 -0.64
CA GLY A 37 -6.26 -7.21 -0.74
C GLY A 37 -6.57 -7.73 -2.14
N CYS A 38 -7.15 -8.92 -2.23
CA CYS A 38 -7.61 -9.46 -3.51
C CYS A 38 -8.83 -10.35 -3.36
N ASP A 39 -9.60 -10.51 -4.47
CA ASP A 39 -10.54 -11.60 -4.62
C ASP A 39 -9.86 -12.85 -5.23
N HIS A 40 -10.65 -13.88 -5.44
CA HIS A 40 -10.19 -15.17 -5.97
C HIS A 40 -9.61 -15.10 -7.40
N ALA A 41 -9.81 -14.02 -8.14
CA ALA A 41 -9.27 -13.85 -9.48
C ALA A 41 -7.80 -13.36 -9.50
N ALA A 42 -7.24 -12.98 -8.33
CA ALA A 42 -5.93 -12.33 -8.26
C ALA A 42 -4.99 -12.92 -7.19
N ILE A 43 -5.25 -14.14 -6.73
CA ILE A 43 -4.46 -14.79 -5.65
C ILE A 43 -2.98 -14.88 -6.05
N ASP A 44 -2.68 -15.44 -7.22
CA ASP A 44 -1.30 -15.68 -7.67
C ASP A 44 -0.55 -14.35 -7.84
N LEU A 45 -1.18 -13.37 -8.49
CA LEU A 45 -0.59 -12.04 -8.68
C LEU A 45 -0.32 -11.37 -7.32
N LYS A 46 -1.28 -11.45 -6.38
CA LYS A 46 -1.11 -10.92 -5.02
C LYS A 46 0.09 -11.56 -4.33
N ASN A 47 0.20 -12.89 -4.33
CA ASN A 47 1.27 -13.59 -3.65
C ASN A 47 2.64 -13.22 -4.22
N GLU A 48 2.76 -13.09 -5.54
CA GLU A 48 4.00 -12.70 -6.19
C GLU A 48 4.41 -11.25 -5.87
N LEU A 49 3.44 -10.33 -5.88
CA LEU A 49 3.71 -8.92 -5.59
C LEU A 49 3.97 -8.68 -4.10
N LEU A 50 3.34 -9.43 -3.21
CA LEU A 50 3.61 -9.41 -1.78
C LEU A 50 5.07 -9.79 -1.52
N ALA A 51 5.52 -10.95 -2.03
CA ALA A 51 6.91 -11.39 -1.91
C ALA A 51 7.90 -10.38 -2.54
N TYR A 52 7.53 -9.78 -3.68
CA TYR A 52 8.34 -8.75 -4.32
C TYR A 52 8.51 -7.51 -3.42
N MET A 53 7.45 -7.01 -2.80
CA MET A 53 7.53 -5.83 -1.93
C MET A 53 8.25 -6.13 -0.62
N GLU A 54 8.08 -7.33 -0.04
CA GLU A 54 8.87 -7.79 1.10
C GLU A 54 10.37 -7.84 0.78
N SER A 55 10.74 -8.31 -0.42
CA SER A 55 12.15 -8.32 -0.87
C SER A 55 12.77 -6.93 -0.97
N LYS A 56 11.96 -5.89 -1.09
CA LYS A 56 12.36 -4.47 -1.08
C LYS A 56 12.40 -3.85 0.32
N GLY A 57 12.06 -4.61 1.36
CA GLY A 57 12.12 -4.17 2.75
C GLY A 57 10.82 -3.53 3.27
N TYR A 58 9.70 -3.68 2.57
CA TYR A 58 8.39 -3.28 3.08
C TYR A 58 7.82 -4.36 4.01
N GLU A 59 7.02 -3.96 5.00
CA GLU A 59 6.21 -4.88 5.80
C GLU A 59 4.86 -5.07 5.12
N CYS A 60 4.56 -6.31 4.66
CA CYS A 60 3.34 -6.59 3.93
C CYS A 60 2.33 -7.36 4.79
N VAL A 61 1.07 -6.90 4.78
CA VAL A 61 -0.05 -7.54 5.49
C VAL A 61 -1.02 -8.08 4.46
N ASP A 62 -1.27 -9.40 4.50
CA ASP A 62 -2.18 -10.07 3.56
C ASP A 62 -3.62 -10.07 4.08
N TYR A 63 -4.48 -9.27 3.47
CA TYR A 63 -5.93 -9.25 3.66
C TYR A 63 -6.69 -9.99 2.54
N GLY A 64 -5.98 -10.48 1.53
CA GLY A 64 -6.55 -11.15 0.37
C GLY A 64 -7.11 -12.53 0.69
N THR A 65 -7.84 -13.09 -0.27
CA THR A 65 -8.16 -14.51 -0.22
C THR A 65 -6.96 -15.35 -0.68
N ASN A 66 -6.98 -16.63 -0.35
CA ASN A 66 -5.89 -17.55 -0.61
C ASN A 66 -6.45 -18.93 -1.07
N TYR A 67 -5.56 -19.87 -1.27
CA TYR A 67 -5.89 -21.29 -1.38
C TYR A 67 -6.08 -21.88 0.02
N ASP A 68 -6.95 -22.87 0.15
CA ASP A 68 -7.07 -23.67 1.35
C ASP A 68 -5.94 -24.73 1.47
N GLU A 69 -5.99 -25.55 2.51
CA GLU A 69 -5.00 -26.61 2.79
C GLU A 69 -4.95 -27.70 1.71
N ASN A 70 -6.00 -27.84 0.89
CA ASN A 70 -6.10 -28.78 -0.23
C ASN A 70 -5.68 -28.17 -1.56
N GLY A 71 -5.31 -26.87 -1.58
CA GLY A 71 -5.00 -26.13 -2.79
C GLY A 71 -6.22 -25.64 -3.55
N GLU A 72 -7.41 -25.67 -2.94
CA GLU A 72 -8.65 -25.17 -3.55
C GLU A 72 -8.80 -23.67 -3.28
N ILE A 73 -9.36 -22.97 -4.26
CA ILE A 73 -9.57 -21.52 -4.16
C ILE A 73 -10.66 -21.19 -3.13
N ILE A 74 -10.31 -20.43 -2.11
CA ILE A 74 -11.29 -19.81 -1.19
C ILE A 74 -11.97 -18.66 -1.91
N LYS A 75 -13.22 -18.88 -2.36
CA LYS A 75 -14.00 -17.84 -3.06
C LYS A 75 -14.37 -16.71 -2.11
N CYS A 76 -14.17 -15.49 -2.55
CA CYS A 76 -14.67 -14.31 -1.85
C CYS A 76 -15.06 -13.22 -2.85
N ASP A 77 -15.93 -12.32 -2.42
CA ASP A 77 -16.36 -11.18 -3.19
C ASP A 77 -15.41 -9.99 -2.95
N TYR A 78 -14.97 -9.37 -4.04
CA TYR A 78 -14.02 -8.24 -4.02
C TYR A 78 -14.45 -7.05 -3.14
N PRO A 79 -15.77 -6.71 -2.96
CA PRO A 79 -16.14 -5.54 -2.16
C PRO A 79 -15.71 -5.65 -0.70
N ALA A 80 -15.83 -6.84 -0.09
CA ALA A 80 -15.41 -7.06 1.28
C ALA A 80 -13.90 -6.81 1.45
N LYS A 81 -13.08 -7.24 0.49
CA LYS A 81 -11.63 -7.05 0.51
C LYS A 81 -11.21 -5.59 0.25
N GLY A 82 -11.94 -4.89 -0.61
CA GLY A 82 -11.74 -3.46 -0.83
C GLY A 82 -12.05 -2.63 0.42
N GLU A 83 -13.16 -2.93 1.10
CA GLU A 83 -13.55 -2.29 2.35
C GLU A 83 -12.54 -2.60 3.48
N GLU A 84 -12.14 -3.86 3.65
CA GLU A 84 -11.22 -4.30 4.71
C GLU A 84 -9.88 -3.55 4.65
N VAL A 85 -9.24 -3.53 3.48
CA VAL A 85 -7.98 -2.79 3.28
C VAL A 85 -8.21 -1.27 3.41
N GLY A 86 -9.32 -0.75 2.88
CA GLY A 86 -9.66 0.66 3.03
C GLY A 86 -9.75 1.09 4.50
N ARG A 87 -10.41 0.28 5.34
CA ARG A 87 -10.51 0.53 6.79
C ARG A 87 -9.15 0.41 7.48
N ALA A 88 -8.33 -0.58 7.13
CA ALA A 88 -6.99 -0.75 7.68
C ALA A 88 -6.08 0.46 7.38
N VAL A 89 -6.15 1.01 6.16
CA VAL A 89 -5.41 2.23 5.78
C VAL A 89 -5.88 3.44 6.59
N VAL A 90 -7.19 3.63 6.74
CA VAL A 90 -7.75 4.78 7.47
C VAL A 90 -7.50 4.68 8.97
N ALA A 91 -7.51 3.47 9.54
CA ALA A 91 -7.20 3.21 10.94
C ALA A 91 -5.69 3.40 11.25
N GLY A 92 -4.83 3.37 10.23
CA GLY A 92 -3.38 3.41 10.40
C GLY A 92 -2.77 2.05 10.75
N ASP A 93 -3.51 0.95 10.56
CA ASP A 93 -3.00 -0.42 10.70
C ASP A 93 -1.97 -0.73 9.61
N VAL A 94 -2.13 -0.12 8.43
CA VAL A 94 -1.17 -0.08 7.33
C VAL A 94 -1.09 1.33 6.75
N ASP A 95 0.06 1.68 6.15
CA ASP A 95 0.28 3.02 5.60
C ASP A 95 -0.38 3.19 4.22
N TYR A 96 -0.41 2.13 3.43
CA TYR A 96 -0.95 2.08 2.06
C TYR A 96 -1.65 0.76 1.79
N GLY A 97 -2.52 0.77 0.76
CA GLY A 97 -3.17 -0.42 0.24
C GLY A 97 -2.80 -0.74 -1.21
N VAL A 98 -2.74 -2.03 -1.52
CA VAL A 98 -2.64 -2.59 -2.87
C VAL A 98 -3.81 -3.53 -3.07
N LEU A 99 -4.68 -3.25 -4.04
CA LEU A 99 -5.91 -3.99 -4.27
C LEU A 99 -5.94 -4.63 -5.66
N MET A 100 -6.38 -5.87 -5.72
CA MET A 100 -6.45 -6.62 -6.99
C MET A 100 -7.75 -7.42 -7.09
N CYS A 101 -8.35 -7.40 -8.27
CA CYS A 101 -9.42 -8.32 -8.67
C CYS A 101 -9.25 -8.63 -10.16
N GLY A 102 -10.27 -9.11 -10.85
CA GLY A 102 -10.16 -9.37 -12.29
C GLY A 102 -9.75 -8.15 -13.11
N THR A 103 -10.30 -6.96 -12.80
CA THR A 103 -10.03 -5.70 -13.51
C THR A 103 -9.45 -4.59 -12.63
N GLY A 104 -9.46 -4.75 -11.31
CA GLY A 104 -9.10 -3.70 -10.34
C GLY A 104 -10.20 -2.67 -10.09
N ILE A 105 -11.22 -2.60 -10.98
CA ILE A 105 -12.25 -1.55 -10.95
C ILE A 105 -13.19 -1.73 -9.76
N GLY A 106 -13.84 -2.88 -9.65
CA GLY A 106 -14.85 -3.11 -8.61
C GLY A 106 -14.30 -2.99 -7.20
N ILE A 107 -13.11 -3.55 -6.95
CA ILE A 107 -12.45 -3.51 -5.64
C ILE A 107 -12.05 -2.08 -5.25
N SER A 108 -11.61 -1.26 -6.21
CA SER A 108 -11.27 0.15 -5.96
C SER A 108 -12.52 0.99 -5.69
N ILE A 109 -13.63 0.72 -6.39
CA ILE A 109 -14.92 1.39 -6.12
C ILE A 109 -15.37 1.09 -4.69
N ALA A 110 -15.27 -0.17 -4.25
CA ALA A 110 -15.60 -0.55 -2.88
C ALA A 110 -14.70 0.16 -1.85
N ALA A 111 -13.39 0.16 -2.06
CA ALA A 111 -12.45 0.85 -1.18
C ALA A 111 -12.77 2.36 -1.07
N ASN A 112 -13.10 3.02 -2.18
CA ASN A 112 -13.47 4.44 -2.21
C ASN A 112 -14.81 4.76 -1.49
N LYS A 113 -15.57 3.75 -1.02
CA LYS A 113 -16.73 3.98 -0.15
C LYS A 113 -16.35 4.16 1.31
N VAL A 114 -15.10 3.87 1.67
CA VAL A 114 -14.57 4.12 3.01
C VAL A 114 -14.09 5.58 3.07
N PRO A 115 -14.66 6.44 3.93
CA PRO A 115 -14.24 7.83 4.04
C PRO A 115 -12.74 7.93 4.37
N GLY A 116 -12.03 8.81 3.65
CA GLY A 116 -10.57 8.97 3.78
C GLY A 116 -9.74 8.11 2.83
N VAL A 117 -10.35 7.18 2.09
CA VAL A 117 -9.69 6.41 1.05
C VAL A 117 -9.69 7.18 -0.27
N ILE A 118 -8.54 7.21 -0.92
CA ILE A 118 -8.37 7.61 -2.33
C ILE A 118 -7.72 6.44 -3.04
N ALA A 119 -8.54 5.57 -3.62
CA ALA A 119 -8.10 4.40 -4.38
C ALA A 119 -8.15 4.69 -5.87
N ALA A 120 -7.03 4.47 -6.57
CA ALA A 120 -6.92 4.67 -8.01
C ALA A 120 -6.65 3.35 -8.74
N VAL A 121 -7.39 3.10 -9.83
CA VAL A 121 -7.08 2.00 -10.75
C VAL A 121 -6.04 2.47 -11.75
N CYS A 122 -4.90 1.77 -11.81
CA CYS A 122 -3.82 2.07 -12.74
C CYS A 122 -3.42 0.80 -13.49
N SER A 123 -3.30 0.89 -14.80
CA SER A 123 -2.84 -0.21 -15.65
C SER A 123 -1.47 0.07 -16.28
N GLU A 124 -0.82 1.18 -15.88
CA GLU A 124 0.50 1.56 -16.34
C GLU A 124 1.21 2.46 -15.31
N PRO A 125 2.58 2.52 -15.35
CA PRO A 125 3.37 3.20 -14.32
C PRO A 125 3.19 4.72 -14.25
N TYR A 126 2.90 5.39 -15.38
CA TYR A 126 2.76 6.85 -15.43
C TYR A 126 1.57 7.32 -14.59
N SER A 127 0.39 6.71 -14.76
CA SER A 127 -0.79 7.03 -13.95
C SER A 127 -0.58 6.64 -12.49
N ALA A 128 0.13 5.54 -12.22
CA ALA A 128 0.47 5.12 -10.85
C ALA A 128 1.30 6.18 -10.12
N LYS A 129 2.30 6.73 -10.78
CA LYS A 129 3.10 7.84 -10.26
C LYS A 129 2.26 9.09 -10.02
N LEU A 130 1.50 9.51 -11.04
CA LEU A 130 0.74 10.75 -10.98
C LEU A 130 -0.42 10.70 -9.97
N THR A 131 -1.06 9.56 -9.78
CA THR A 131 -2.12 9.45 -8.77
C THR A 131 -1.57 9.65 -7.36
N LYS A 132 -0.30 9.27 -7.12
CA LYS A 132 0.39 9.60 -5.87
C LYS A 132 0.74 11.08 -5.80
N GLN A 133 1.42 11.60 -6.81
CA GLN A 133 1.90 12.99 -6.85
C GLN A 133 0.78 14.02 -6.80
N HIS A 134 -0.31 13.79 -7.52
CA HIS A 134 -1.37 14.78 -7.71
C HIS A 134 -2.60 14.55 -6.83
N ASN A 135 -2.95 13.29 -6.55
CA ASN A 135 -4.18 12.95 -5.85
C ASN A 135 -3.94 12.48 -4.42
N ASN A 136 -2.68 12.29 -4.03
CA ASN A 136 -2.31 11.71 -2.73
C ASN A 136 -3.02 10.38 -2.47
N ALA A 137 -3.12 9.54 -3.51
CA ALA A 137 -3.74 8.24 -3.38
C ALA A 137 -3.04 7.42 -2.28
N ASN A 138 -3.85 6.81 -1.42
CA ASN A 138 -3.39 5.92 -0.35
C ASN A 138 -3.63 4.45 -0.67
N ILE A 139 -4.36 4.18 -1.76
CA ILE A 139 -4.57 2.83 -2.29
C ILE A 139 -4.37 2.84 -3.80
N ILE A 140 -3.63 1.85 -4.30
CA ILE A 140 -3.53 1.57 -5.73
C ILE A 140 -4.23 0.25 -6.04
N ALA A 141 -4.91 0.17 -7.17
CA ALA A 141 -5.59 -1.04 -7.62
C ALA A 141 -5.28 -1.35 -9.09
N PHE A 142 -5.28 -2.62 -9.43
CA PHE A 142 -5.13 -3.08 -10.83
C PHE A 142 -5.76 -4.46 -11.03
N GLY A 143 -5.94 -4.82 -12.30
CA GLY A 143 -6.60 -6.07 -12.67
C GLY A 143 -5.62 -7.19 -12.99
N ALA A 144 -5.76 -8.34 -12.34
CA ALA A 144 -4.94 -9.51 -12.61
C ALA A 144 -5.16 -10.12 -14.02
N ARG A 145 -6.27 -9.75 -14.68
CA ARG A 145 -6.55 -10.12 -16.08
C ARG A 145 -6.16 -9.02 -17.07
N VAL A 146 -5.61 -7.91 -16.57
CA VAL A 146 -5.28 -6.72 -17.37
C VAL A 146 -3.79 -6.49 -17.43
N VAL A 147 -3.09 -6.62 -16.30
CA VAL A 147 -1.65 -6.40 -16.21
C VAL A 147 -0.93 -7.71 -15.92
N GLY A 148 0.20 -7.90 -16.59
CA GLY A 148 1.13 -8.99 -16.25
C GLY A 148 1.99 -8.60 -15.05
N VAL A 149 2.64 -9.60 -14.45
CA VAL A 149 3.42 -9.46 -13.21
C VAL A 149 4.49 -8.36 -13.30
N GLU A 150 5.29 -8.34 -14.36
CA GLU A 150 6.36 -7.36 -14.49
C GLU A 150 5.83 -5.92 -14.63
N LEU A 151 4.70 -5.75 -15.33
CA LEU A 151 4.04 -4.45 -15.41
C LEU A 151 3.48 -4.03 -14.04
N ALA A 152 2.91 -4.97 -13.29
CA ALA A 152 2.40 -4.73 -11.94
C ALA A 152 3.54 -4.30 -10.98
N LYS A 153 4.71 -4.93 -11.07
CA LYS A 153 5.91 -4.53 -10.31
C LYS A 153 6.33 -3.09 -10.64
N MET A 154 6.37 -2.72 -11.93
CA MET A 154 6.68 -1.34 -12.36
C MET A 154 5.63 -0.33 -11.86
N ILE A 155 4.35 -0.70 -11.86
CA ILE A 155 3.26 0.12 -11.32
C ILE A 155 3.49 0.40 -9.83
N LEU A 156 3.81 -0.63 -9.04
CA LEU A 156 4.09 -0.48 -7.61
C LEU A 156 5.35 0.36 -7.37
N ASP A 157 6.42 0.13 -8.14
CA ASP A 157 7.66 0.89 -8.00
C ASP A 157 7.44 2.39 -8.20
N GLU A 158 6.74 2.78 -9.26
CA GLU A 158 6.46 4.20 -9.52
C GLU A 158 5.49 4.82 -8.50
N PHE A 159 4.52 4.03 -8.00
CA PHE A 159 3.60 4.52 -6.97
C PHE A 159 4.32 4.77 -5.65
N PHE A 160 5.14 3.83 -5.18
CA PHE A 160 5.83 3.93 -3.88
C PHE A 160 7.07 4.82 -3.91
N ALA A 161 7.68 5.06 -5.08
CA ALA A 161 8.76 6.02 -5.25
C ALA A 161 8.26 7.48 -5.30
N ALA A 162 6.99 7.70 -5.63
CA ALA A 162 6.43 9.04 -5.78
C ALA A 162 6.01 9.65 -4.42
N GLU A 163 6.14 10.96 -4.31
CA GLU A 163 5.67 11.74 -3.15
C GLU A 163 4.58 12.73 -3.58
N PHE A 164 3.64 13.02 -2.67
CA PHE A 164 2.60 14.00 -2.95
C PHE A 164 3.18 15.42 -3.07
N GLU A 165 2.91 16.09 -4.19
CA GLU A 165 3.47 17.41 -4.48
C GLU A 165 2.83 18.55 -3.70
N GLY A 166 1.64 18.37 -3.12
CA GLY A 166 0.94 19.42 -2.39
C GLY A 166 0.52 20.60 -3.27
N GLY A 167 0.65 21.83 -2.76
CA GLY A 167 0.38 23.04 -3.53
C GLY A 167 -1.02 23.09 -4.15
N ARG A 168 -1.11 23.31 -5.48
CA ARG A 168 -2.38 23.32 -6.23
C ARG A 168 -3.15 21.98 -6.13
N HIS A 169 -2.43 20.88 -5.94
CA HIS A 169 -3.03 19.55 -5.82
C HIS A 169 -3.70 19.37 -4.47
N GLN A 170 -3.12 19.90 -3.39
CA GLN A 170 -3.72 19.86 -2.05
C GLN A 170 -5.14 20.40 -2.05
N ARG A 171 -5.36 21.60 -2.65
CA ARG A 171 -6.71 22.18 -2.74
C ARG A 171 -7.72 21.26 -3.39
N ARG A 172 -7.31 20.52 -4.43
CA ARG A 172 -8.20 19.57 -5.14
C ARG A 172 -8.50 18.33 -4.30
N VAL A 173 -7.50 17.81 -3.59
CA VAL A 173 -7.68 16.71 -2.63
C VAL A 173 -8.62 17.13 -1.50
N ASP A 174 -8.48 18.35 -0.99
CA ASP A 174 -9.37 18.87 0.05
C ASP A 174 -10.81 18.98 -0.46
N MET A 175 -11.02 19.41 -1.71
CA MET A 175 -12.36 19.44 -2.33
C MET A 175 -12.99 18.04 -2.44
N ILE A 176 -12.21 16.99 -2.73
CA ILE A 176 -12.68 15.60 -2.74
C ILE A 176 -13.11 15.18 -1.33
N ARG A 177 -12.29 15.49 -0.32
CA ARG A 177 -12.61 15.20 1.09
C ARG A 177 -13.84 15.94 1.62
N GLU A 178 -14.15 17.14 1.09
CA GLU A 178 -15.39 17.85 1.42
C GLU A 178 -16.65 17.15 0.85
N ILE A 179 -16.52 16.41 -0.25
CA ILE A 179 -17.62 15.60 -0.81
C ILE A 179 -17.99 14.47 0.13
N GLU A 180 -17.02 13.86 0.82
CA GLU A 180 -17.25 12.77 1.79
C GLU A 180 -18.08 13.20 3.01
N LYS A 181 -18.15 14.50 3.31
CA LYS A 181 -18.86 15.05 4.46
C LYS A 181 -20.33 15.40 4.18
N ARG A 182 -20.77 15.26 2.92
CA ARG A 182 -22.13 15.61 2.47
C ARG A 182 -23.04 14.39 2.45
#